data_eb9039f30487371e6ce39b2e2fc17e51
#
_entry.id   eb9039f30487371e6ce39b2e2fc17e51
#
_cell.length_a   1.000
_cell.length_b   1.000
_cell.length_c   1.000
_cell.angle_alpha   90.00
_cell.angle_beta   90.00
_cell.angle_gamma   90.00
#
_symmetry.space_group_name_H-M   'P 1'
#
loop_
_entity.id
_entity.type
_entity.pdbx_description
1 polymer ?
#
loop_
_entity_poly.entity_id
_entity_poly.type
_entity_poly.pdbx_seq_one_letter_code
_entity_poly.pdbx_strand_id
1 'polypeptide(L)'
;ATGKYGSVVLAERYGPSRMPQILVSDTIRAVKRGERHAHFNKLLLDRMEETLGGGGQAMLFQNRRGFAPYVECRECGWTARCPDCNVTLTLHKGSGRMVCHYCGHTEPVPAKCPHCRVTEPVPMGFGTEKVEEEIARVFPEARVARLDRDSVTSERAFRQIVEAFARGDDDILVGTQMITKGFDFGGVELVGVLNADNLLNNPDFRSAERAFQLLMQVAGRAGRRENPGTVVIQTAEPGHPVLQQVIAGDYEAMARQQLAERKAFFHPPYARLLNLLLRHRDPVTLRRAANALAAALRERFGRRVLGPTAPPVDRVRGEYLATLLLQVEAGASLARAREAVRGILARVV
;
A
#
# COMPACT_ATOMS: atom_id res chain seq x y z
N ALA A 1 17.62 24.98 -2.55
CA ALA A 1 18.63 24.27 -1.78
C ALA A 1 19.26 25.24 -0.78
N THR A 2 19.26 24.89 0.51
CA THR A 2 19.77 25.76 1.57
C THR A 2 21.29 25.67 1.73
N GLY A 3 22.00 24.90 0.90
CA GLY A 3 23.44 24.66 1.02
C GLY A 3 23.85 23.88 2.30
N LYS A 4 22.88 23.40 3.09
CA LYS A 4 23.13 22.70 4.35
C LYS A 4 23.71 21.30 4.15
N TYR A 5 23.47 20.68 2.99
CA TYR A 5 23.95 19.34 2.63
C TYR A 5 24.57 19.37 1.23
N GLY A 6 25.62 18.56 1.03
CA GLY A 6 26.14 18.28 -0.31
C GLY A 6 25.13 17.47 -1.13
N SER A 7 25.11 17.71 -2.44
CA SER A 7 24.30 16.94 -3.39
C SER A 7 25.23 16.22 -4.35
N VAL A 8 25.10 14.91 -4.46
CA VAL A 8 25.80 14.07 -5.42
C VAL A 8 24.79 13.34 -6.26
N VAL A 9 24.89 13.46 -7.59
CA VAL A 9 24.03 12.76 -8.53
C VAL A 9 24.81 11.56 -9.08
N LEU A 10 24.29 10.36 -8.83
CA LEU A 10 24.79 9.13 -9.45
C LEU A 10 23.99 8.92 -10.75
N ALA A 11 24.59 9.30 -11.87
CA ALA A 11 23.93 9.25 -13.19
C ALA A 11 23.96 7.85 -13.81
N GLU A 12 24.90 7.00 -13.37
CA GLU A 12 25.09 5.65 -13.92
C GLU A 12 24.98 4.59 -12.81
N ARG A 13 24.52 3.40 -13.19
CA ARG A 13 24.54 2.23 -12.31
C ARG A 13 25.95 1.65 -12.22
N TYR A 14 26.26 1.08 -11.07
CA TYR A 14 27.53 0.36 -10.90
C TYR A 14 27.51 -0.95 -11.72
N GLY A 15 28.57 -1.20 -12.48
CA GLY A 15 28.76 -2.40 -13.29
C GLY A 15 27.92 -2.44 -14.57
N PRO A 16 27.75 -3.63 -15.19
CA PRO A 16 27.04 -3.78 -16.47
C PRO A 16 25.51 -3.72 -16.36
N SER A 17 25.00 -3.45 -15.18
CA SER A 17 23.57 -3.45 -14.87
C SER A 17 22.81 -2.35 -15.61
N ARG A 18 21.82 -2.73 -16.43
CA ARG A 18 20.94 -1.81 -17.14
C ARG A 18 19.61 -1.62 -16.43
N MET A 19 18.91 -0.52 -16.74
CA MET A 19 17.52 -0.33 -16.27
C MET A 19 16.63 -1.41 -16.91
N PRO A 20 15.72 -2.02 -16.15
CA PRO A 20 14.78 -2.98 -16.71
C PRO A 20 13.80 -2.28 -17.65
N GLN A 21 13.27 -3.02 -18.60
CA GLN A 21 12.15 -2.56 -19.40
C GLN A 21 10.88 -2.54 -18.53
N ILE A 22 10.24 -1.39 -18.42
CA ILE A 22 8.99 -1.26 -17.66
C ILE A 22 7.81 -1.24 -18.62
N LEU A 23 6.93 -2.24 -18.50
CA LEU A 23 5.71 -2.40 -19.27
C LEU A 23 4.51 -2.14 -18.37
N VAL A 24 3.52 -1.39 -18.85
CA VAL A 24 2.28 -1.15 -18.13
C VAL A 24 1.16 -1.94 -18.79
N SER A 25 0.44 -2.72 -17.98
CA SER A 25 -0.70 -3.53 -18.41
C SER A 25 -2.00 -2.93 -17.88
N ASP A 26 -2.86 -2.46 -18.79
CA ASP A 26 -4.17 -1.89 -18.48
C ASP A 26 -5.14 -3.00 -18.07
N THR A 27 -5.47 -3.03 -16.78
CA THR A 27 -6.36 -4.04 -16.20
C THR A 27 -7.80 -3.92 -16.70
N ILE A 28 -8.29 -2.69 -16.93
CA ILE A 28 -9.66 -2.47 -17.44
C ILE A 28 -9.76 -3.00 -18.87
N ARG A 29 -8.78 -2.69 -19.70
CA ARG A 29 -8.72 -3.16 -21.09
C ARG A 29 -8.58 -4.67 -21.15
N ALA A 30 -7.73 -5.27 -20.31
CA ALA A 30 -7.52 -6.71 -20.24
C ALA A 30 -8.83 -7.45 -19.88
N VAL A 31 -9.58 -6.94 -18.88
CA VAL A 31 -10.89 -7.48 -18.51
C VAL A 31 -11.89 -7.42 -19.68
N LYS A 32 -12.00 -6.26 -20.35
CA LYS A 32 -12.91 -6.07 -21.50
C LYS A 32 -12.61 -6.98 -22.69
N ARG A 33 -11.32 -7.38 -22.85
CA ARG A 33 -10.87 -8.26 -23.96
C ARG A 33 -10.85 -9.75 -23.59
N GLY A 34 -11.18 -10.11 -22.36
CA GLY A 34 -11.00 -11.48 -21.87
C GLY A 34 -9.53 -11.91 -21.74
N GLU A 35 -8.61 -10.95 -21.69
CA GLU A 35 -7.15 -11.15 -21.59
C GLU A 35 -6.70 -11.14 -20.13
N ARG A 36 -7.56 -11.52 -19.20
CA ARG A 36 -7.27 -11.62 -17.79
C ARG A 36 -7.65 -12.97 -17.23
N HIS A 37 -6.70 -13.64 -16.60
CA HIS A 37 -6.92 -14.88 -15.87
C HIS A 37 -6.75 -14.63 -14.38
N ALA A 38 -7.84 -14.77 -13.63
CA ALA A 38 -7.87 -14.43 -12.19
C ALA A 38 -7.36 -13.00 -11.91
N HIS A 39 -6.20 -12.88 -11.27
CA HIS A 39 -5.57 -11.60 -10.94
C HIS A 39 -4.45 -11.19 -11.92
N PHE A 40 -4.19 -11.98 -12.94
CA PHE A 40 -3.09 -11.79 -13.89
C PHE A 40 -3.61 -11.39 -15.26
N ASN A 41 -3.10 -10.30 -15.79
CA ASN A 41 -3.33 -9.93 -17.18
C ASN A 41 -2.45 -10.79 -18.09
N LYS A 42 -2.92 -11.06 -19.31
CA LYS A 42 -2.22 -11.88 -20.30
C LYS A 42 -0.75 -11.46 -20.50
N LEU A 43 -0.49 -10.16 -20.60
CA LEU A 43 0.89 -9.63 -20.74
C LEU A 43 1.83 -10.13 -19.64
N LEU A 44 1.37 -10.18 -18.39
CA LEU A 44 2.20 -10.67 -17.28
C LEU A 44 2.43 -12.19 -17.42
N LEU A 45 1.38 -12.94 -17.73
CA LEU A 45 1.48 -14.40 -17.90
C LEU A 45 2.39 -14.79 -19.05
N ASP A 46 2.29 -14.13 -20.21
CA ASP A 46 3.16 -14.35 -21.36
C ASP A 46 4.64 -14.11 -20.99
N ARG A 47 4.94 -13.03 -20.26
CA ARG A 47 6.29 -12.73 -19.79
C ARG A 47 6.79 -13.72 -18.73
N MET A 48 5.89 -14.24 -17.89
CA MET A 48 6.25 -15.31 -16.95
C MET A 48 6.60 -16.60 -17.67
N GLU A 49 5.80 -17.00 -18.67
CA GLU A 49 6.07 -18.20 -19.49
C GLU A 49 7.43 -18.09 -20.19
N GLU A 50 7.72 -16.95 -20.82
CA GLU A 50 9.01 -16.68 -21.45
C GLU A 50 10.18 -16.79 -20.45
N THR A 51 10.04 -16.15 -19.28
CA THR A 51 11.09 -16.12 -18.25
C THR A 51 11.36 -17.51 -17.67
N LEU A 52 10.31 -18.23 -17.28
CA LEU A 52 10.43 -19.56 -16.68
C LEU A 52 10.93 -20.59 -17.71
N GLY A 53 10.43 -20.51 -18.96
CA GLY A 53 10.91 -21.35 -20.08
C GLY A 53 12.39 -21.12 -20.41
N GLY A 54 12.90 -19.93 -20.16
CA GLY A 54 14.33 -19.58 -20.27
C GLY A 54 15.19 -19.96 -19.06
N GLY A 55 14.59 -20.51 -18.00
CA GLY A 55 15.29 -20.86 -16.75
C GLY A 55 15.55 -19.64 -15.85
N GLY A 56 14.94 -18.48 -16.12
CA GLY A 56 14.98 -17.29 -15.27
C GLY A 56 13.99 -17.38 -14.13
N GLN A 57 14.13 -16.47 -13.15
CA GLN A 57 13.23 -16.37 -12.00
C GLN A 57 12.28 -15.19 -12.14
N ALA A 58 11.05 -15.35 -11.61
CA ALA A 58 10.05 -14.31 -11.55
C ALA A 58 9.76 -13.86 -10.10
N MET A 59 9.50 -12.56 -9.91
CA MET A 59 9.10 -12.00 -8.63
C MET A 59 7.74 -11.32 -8.77
N LEU A 60 6.76 -11.71 -7.95
CA LEU A 60 5.43 -11.12 -7.94
C LEU A 60 5.23 -10.25 -6.71
N PHE A 61 5.15 -8.95 -6.94
CA PHE A 61 4.93 -7.95 -5.91
C PHE A 61 3.45 -7.66 -5.73
N GLN A 62 2.94 -7.96 -4.54
CA GLN A 62 1.60 -7.58 -4.11
C GLN A 62 1.67 -6.53 -3.01
N ASN A 63 1.13 -5.34 -3.27
CA ASN A 63 1.02 -4.33 -2.21
C ASN A 63 -0.13 -4.67 -1.26
N ARG A 64 0.21 -5.21 -0.08
CA ARG A 64 -0.77 -5.66 0.92
C ARG A 64 -1.58 -4.52 1.59
N ARG A 65 -1.20 -3.27 1.44
CA ARG A 65 -1.92 -2.17 2.09
C ARG A 65 -3.25 -1.90 1.36
N GLY A 66 -4.33 -2.50 1.87
CA GLY A 66 -5.71 -2.29 1.40
C GLY A 66 -6.50 -3.55 1.06
N PHE A 67 -5.86 -4.72 0.91
CA PHE A 67 -6.53 -5.99 0.62
C PHE A 67 -6.13 -7.09 1.61
N ALA A 68 -6.51 -6.90 2.87
CA ALA A 68 -6.56 -8.03 3.79
C ALA A 68 -7.71 -8.95 3.34
N PRO A 69 -7.54 -10.27 3.26
CA PRO A 69 -8.63 -11.18 2.94
C PRO A 69 -9.74 -10.99 3.98
N TYR A 70 -10.94 -10.78 3.50
CA TYR A 70 -12.14 -10.64 4.33
C TYR A 70 -13.20 -11.65 3.90
N VAL A 71 -14.26 -11.78 4.65
CA VAL A 71 -15.33 -12.72 4.34
C VAL A 71 -16.56 -11.94 3.89
N GLU A 72 -17.15 -12.37 2.76
CA GLU A 72 -18.32 -11.75 2.15
C GLU A 72 -19.36 -12.79 1.74
N CYS A 73 -20.62 -12.48 1.91
CA CYS A 73 -21.72 -13.27 1.36
C CYS A 73 -22.01 -12.87 -0.08
N ARG A 74 -21.94 -13.80 -1.01
CA ARG A 74 -22.20 -13.55 -2.44
C ARG A 74 -23.65 -13.21 -2.76
N GLU A 75 -24.59 -13.65 -1.91
CA GLU A 75 -26.02 -13.42 -2.12
C GLU A 75 -26.46 -12.01 -1.70
N CYS A 76 -25.97 -11.52 -0.54
CA CYS A 76 -26.46 -10.27 0.02
C CYS A 76 -25.38 -9.21 0.25
N GLY A 77 -24.12 -9.48 -0.09
CA GLY A 77 -23.00 -8.55 0.10
C GLY A 77 -22.61 -8.34 1.57
N TRP A 78 -23.13 -9.14 2.50
CA TRP A 78 -22.72 -9.04 3.91
C TRP A 78 -21.24 -9.30 4.08
N THR A 79 -20.56 -8.43 4.84
CA THR A 79 -19.14 -8.58 5.20
C THR A 79 -18.97 -8.64 6.70
N ALA A 80 -18.06 -9.49 7.17
CA ALA A 80 -17.71 -9.57 8.59
C ALA A 80 -17.02 -8.29 9.04
N ARG A 81 -17.60 -7.58 10.01
CA ARG A 81 -17.09 -6.34 10.57
C ARG A 81 -16.81 -6.45 12.06
N CYS A 82 -15.80 -5.74 12.53
CA CYS A 82 -15.50 -5.67 13.94
C CYS A 82 -16.62 -4.93 14.70
N PRO A 83 -17.14 -5.47 15.82
CA PRO A 83 -18.17 -4.79 16.61
C PRO A 83 -17.68 -3.49 17.27
N ASP A 84 -16.36 -3.40 17.57
CA ASP A 84 -15.77 -2.26 18.28
C ASP A 84 -15.06 -1.26 17.35
N CYS A 85 -14.76 -1.67 16.11
CA CYS A 85 -14.03 -0.87 15.14
C CYS A 85 -14.80 -0.83 13.82
N ASN A 86 -14.84 0.32 13.16
CA ASN A 86 -15.50 0.43 11.86
C ASN A 86 -14.59 -0.09 10.73
N VAL A 87 -14.18 -1.35 10.84
CA VAL A 87 -13.35 -2.05 9.84
C VAL A 87 -13.88 -3.45 9.58
N THR A 88 -13.63 -3.98 8.39
CA THR A 88 -13.80 -5.40 8.10
C THR A 88 -12.79 -6.24 8.88
N LEU A 89 -13.21 -7.40 9.33
CA LEU A 89 -12.33 -8.38 9.93
C LEU A 89 -11.46 -9.05 8.85
N THR A 90 -10.19 -9.26 9.18
CA THR A 90 -9.25 -9.96 8.30
C THR A 90 -9.33 -11.46 8.55
N LEU A 91 -9.53 -12.23 7.50
CA LEU A 91 -9.47 -13.70 7.57
C LEU A 91 -8.01 -14.17 7.61
N HIS A 92 -7.69 -14.95 8.65
CA HIS A 92 -6.44 -15.71 8.76
C HIS A 92 -6.73 -17.17 8.44
N LYS A 93 -6.49 -17.60 7.20
CA LYS A 93 -6.81 -18.95 6.72
C LYS A 93 -6.14 -20.04 7.58
N GLY A 94 -4.88 -19.86 7.97
CA GLY A 94 -4.14 -20.85 8.78
C GLY A 94 -4.79 -21.16 10.12
N SER A 95 -5.51 -20.19 10.73
CA SER A 95 -6.26 -20.39 11.99
C SER A 95 -7.77 -20.56 11.79
N GLY A 96 -8.29 -20.32 10.57
CA GLY A 96 -9.72 -20.31 10.27
C GLY A 96 -10.50 -19.21 11.01
N ARG A 97 -9.82 -18.15 11.47
CA ARG A 97 -10.43 -17.08 12.27
C ARG A 97 -10.35 -15.74 11.59
N MET A 98 -11.34 -14.90 11.87
CA MET A 98 -11.39 -13.51 11.43
C MET A 98 -10.93 -12.61 12.59
N VAL A 99 -9.95 -11.70 12.31
CA VAL A 99 -9.28 -10.88 13.34
C VAL A 99 -9.36 -9.40 13.00
N CYS A 100 -9.64 -8.58 13.99
CA CYS A 100 -9.50 -7.13 13.89
C CYS A 100 -8.07 -6.71 14.25
N HIS A 101 -7.32 -6.15 13.30
CA HIS A 101 -5.95 -5.68 13.54
C HIS A 101 -5.83 -4.38 14.37
N TYR A 102 -6.96 -3.77 14.74
CA TYR A 102 -6.98 -2.56 15.58
C TYR A 102 -7.19 -2.87 17.07
N CYS A 103 -8.12 -3.76 17.40
CA CYS A 103 -8.45 -4.07 18.78
C CYS A 103 -8.13 -5.52 19.19
N GLY A 104 -7.81 -6.40 18.23
CA GLY A 104 -7.55 -7.82 18.49
C GLY A 104 -8.83 -8.68 18.59
N HIS A 105 -10.04 -8.10 18.40
CA HIS A 105 -11.28 -8.88 18.36
C HIS A 105 -11.16 -10.02 17.34
N THR A 106 -11.59 -11.22 17.73
CA THR A 106 -11.43 -12.44 16.93
C THR A 106 -12.69 -13.28 16.99
N GLU A 107 -13.19 -13.71 15.83
CA GLU A 107 -14.35 -14.59 15.71
C GLU A 107 -14.13 -15.67 14.63
N PRO A 108 -14.82 -16.82 14.69
CA PRO A 108 -14.78 -17.83 13.64
C PRO A 108 -15.52 -17.36 12.39
N VAL A 109 -15.20 -17.96 11.23
CA VAL A 109 -16.01 -17.77 10.01
C VAL A 109 -17.36 -18.44 10.24
N PRO A 110 -18.51 -17.73 10.05
CA PRO A 110 -19.82 -18.32 10.25
C PRO A 110 -20.14 -19.33 9.15
N ALA A 111 -20.68 -20.50 9.52
CA ALA A 111 -21.09 -21.56 8.60
C ALA A 111 -22.23 -21.12 7.65
N LYS A 112 -23.03 -20.14 8.05
CA LYS A 112 -24.05 -19.50 7.21
C LYS A 112 -24.00 -18.00 7.40
N CYS A 113 -24.34 -17.25 6.35
CA CYS A 113 -24.41 -15.80 6.42
C CYS A 113 -25.32 -15.33 7.55
N PRO A 114 -24.85 -14.53 8.50
CA PRO A 114 -25.69 -14.05 9.61
C PRO A 114 -26.85 -13.17 9.17
N HIS A 115 -26.74 -12.56 7.98
CA HIS A 115 -27.75 -11.64 7.44
C HIS A 115 -28.84 -12.37 6.65
N CYS A 116 -28.48 -13.09 5.58
CA CYS A 116 -29.48 -13.75 4.71
C CYS A 116 -29.73 -15.23 5.06
N ARG A 117 -28.82 -15.89 5.77
CA ARG A 117 -28.85 -17.32 6.17
C ARG A 117 -28.89 -18.32 5.02
N VAL A 118 -28.72 -17.87 3.76
CA VAL A 118 -28.84 -18.69 2.55
C VAL A 118 -27.55 -19.46 2.27
N THR A 119 -26.43 -18.76 2.19
CA THR A 119 -25.15 -19.34 1.77
C THR A 119 -24.06 -19.16 2.82
N GLU A 120 -23.02 -19.98 2.74
CA GLU A 120 -21.78 -19.78 3.47
C GLU A 120 -21.04 -18.55 2.93
N PRO A 121 -20.59 -17.61 3.80
CA PRO A 121 -19.78 -16.51 3.36
C PRO A 121 -18.40 -16.99 2.87
N VAL A 122 -17.95 -16.44 1.76
CA VAL A 122 -16.70 -16.86 1.11
C VAL A 122 -15.58 -15.87 1.36
N PRO A 123 -14.33 -16.36 1.41
CA PRO A 123 -13.16 -15.49 1.46
C PRO A 123 -13.08 -14.62 0.22
N MET A 124 -13.02 -13.32 0.44
CA MET A 124 -12.80 -12.30 -0.56
C MET A 124 -11.47 -11.61 -0.28
N GLY A 125 -10.95 -10.94 -1.29
CA GLY A 125 -9.67 -10.26 -1.17
C GLY A 125 -8.54 -11.03 -1.84
N PHE A 126 -7.45 -10.32 -2.02
CA PHE A 126 -6.35 -10.70 -2.87
C PHE A 126 -5.05 -10.52 -2.08
N GLY A 127 -4.73 -11.49 -1.25
CA GLY A 127 -3.47 -11.58 -0.51
C GLY A 127 -2.42 -12.40 -1.28
N THR A 128 -1.19 -12.39 -0.79
CA THR A 128 -0.06 -13.17 -1.33
C THR A 128 -0.35 -14.66 -1.38
N GLU A 129 -1.09 -15.20 -0.42
CA GLU A 129 -1.52 -16.59 -0.38
C GLU A 129 -2.43 -16.94 -1.59
N LYS A 130 -3.37 -16.03 -1.93
CA LYS A 130 -4.22 -16.22 -3.09
C LYS A 130 -3.43 -16.13 -4.40
N VAL A 131 -2.45 -15.23 -4.46
CA VAL A 131 -1.52 -15.14 -5.60
C VAL A 131 -0.74 -16.45 -5.78
N GLU A 132 -0.17 -16.98 -4.68
CA GLU A 132 0.55 -18.24 -4.66
C GLU A 132 -0.31 -19.39 -5.17
N GLU A 133 -1.55 -19.54 -4.64
CA GLU A 133 -2.50 -20.57 -5.07
C GLU A 133 -2.86 -20.46 -6.57
N GLU A 134 -3.11 -19.26 -7.06
CA GLU A 134 -3.51 -19.02 -8.44
C GLU A 134 -2.35 -19.23 -9.40
N ILE A 135 -1.16 -18.75 -9.05
CA ILE A 135 0.01 -18.91 -9.93
C ILE A 135 0.47 -20.36 -10.00
N ALA A 136 0.37 -21.11 -8.88
CA ALA A 136 0.66 -22.55 -8.88
C ALA A 136 -0.31 -23.37 -9.77
N ARG A 137 -1.54 -22.88 -10.01
CA ARG A 137 -2.46 -23.51 -10.96
C ARG A 137 -2.13 -23.17 -12.42
N VAL A 138 -1.62 -21.95 -12.65
CA VAL A 138 -1.25 -21.50 -14.01
C VAL A 138 0.08 -22.12 -14.44
N PHE A 139 1.02 -22.24 -13.51
CA PHE A 139 2.35 -22.83 -13.74
C PHE A 139 2.60 -24.00 -12.77
N PRO A 140 1.97 -25.16 -12.98
CA PRO A 140 2.02 -26.28 -12.02
C PRO A 140 3.42 -26.89 -11.84
N GLU A 141 4.31 -26.72 -12.83
CA GLU A 141 5.69 -27.20 -12.75
C GLU A 141 6.64 -26.20 -12.04
N ALA A 142 6.20 -24.96 -11.81
CA ALA A 142 7.03 -23.94 -11.18
C ALA A 142 6.98 -24.05 -9.65
N ARG A 143 8.13 -23.95 -9.03
CA ARG A 143 8.28 -23.91 -7.57
C ARG A 143 8.02 -22.49 -7.06
N VAL A 144 6.99 -22.34 -6.25
CA VAL A 144 6.54 -21.03 -5.78
C VAL A 144 6.86 -20.85 -4.30
N ALA A 145 7.62 -19.82 -3.96
CA ALA A 145 7.87 -19.40 -2.59
C ALA A 145 7.07 -18.15 -2.25
N ARG A 146 6.67 -18.01 -0.97
CA ARG A 146 5.95 -16.85 -0.46
C ARG A 146 6.73 -16.15 0.65
N LEU A 147 6.86 -14.82 0.55
CA LEU A 147 7.55 -13.99 1.51
C LEU A 147 6.66 -12.82 1.99
N ASP A 148 5.91 -13.05 3.05
CA ASP A 148 5.08 -12.05 3.73
C ASP A 148 5.12 -12.23 5.26
N ARG A 149 4.35 -11.41 5.97
CA ARG A 149 4.31 -11.49 7.45
C ARG A 149 3.68 -12.77 7.99
N ASP A 150 2.85 -13.45 7.23
CA ASP A 150 2.13 -14.63 7.66
C ASP A 150 2.95 -15.90 7.35
N SER A 151 3.73 -15.89 6.27
CA SER A 151 4.68 -16.98 5.94
C SER A 151 5.94 -16.95 6.80
N VAL A 152 6.31 -15.78 7.35
CA VAL A 152 7.52 -15.59 8.14
C VAL A 152 7.21 -15.57 9.63
N THR A 153 7.39 -16.71 10.28
CA THR A 153 7.18 -16.86 11.74
C THR A 153 8.42 -16.52 12.56
N SER A 154 9.60 -16.50 11.94
CA SER A 154 10.89 -16.23 12.58
C SER A 154 11.91 -15.66 11.60
N GLU A 155 12.98 -15.05 12.12
CA GLU A 155 14.11 -14.57 11.31
C GLU A 155 14.78 -15.73 10.54
N ARG A 156 14.83 -16.92 11.16
CA ARG A 156 15.38 -18.12 10.51
C ARG A 156 14.55 -18.55 9.30
N ALA A 157 13.20 -18.59 9.44
CA ALA A 157 12.31 -18.91 8.33
C ALA A 157 12.45 -17.89 7.19
N PHE A 158 12.58 -16.61 7.54
CA PHE A 158 12.84 -15.55 6.57
C PHE A 158 14.13 -15.80 5.76
N ARG A 159 15.25 -16.06 6.45
CA ARG A 159 16.54 -16.34 5.79
C ARG A 159 16.48 -17.57 4.91
N GLN A 160 15.83 -18.63 5.36
CA GLN A 160 15.69 -19.86 4.58
C GLN A 160 14.97 -19.63 3.25
N ILE A 161 13.84 -18.89 3.22
CA ILE A 161 13.12 -18.57 1.99
C ILE A 161 14.00 -17.73 1.05
N VAL A 162 14.65 -16.70 1.59
CA VAL A 162 15.49 -15.80 0.80
C VAL A 162 16.69 -16.54 0.19
N GLU A 163 17.36 -17.39 0.98
CA GLU A 163 18.52 -18.17 0.51
C GLU A 163 18.12 -19.24 -0.50
N ALA A 164 16.98 -19.91 -0.31
CA ALA A 164 16.46 -20.89 -1.27
C ALA A 164 16.18 -20.23 -2.62
N PHE A 165 15.46 -19.10 -2.62
CA PHE A 165 15.19 -18.35 -3.84
C PHE A 165 16.48 -17.82 -4.49
N ALA A 166 17.45 -17.33 -3.70
CA ALA A 166 18.73 -16.84 -4.22
C ALA A 166 19.58 -17.95 -4.89
N ARG A 167 19.46 -19.20 -4.42
CA ARG A 167 20.13 -20.38 -5.05
C ARG A 167 19.43 -20.89 -6.30
N GLY A 168 18.17 -20.45 -6.57
CA GLY A 168 17.35 -20.98 -7.64
C GLY A 168 16.58 -22.25 -7.26
N ASP A 169 16.41 -22.52 -5.95
CA ASP A 169 15.59 -23.64 -5.48
C ASP A 169 14.09 -23.38 -5.76
N ASP A 170 13.69 -22.11 -5.85
CA ASP A 170 12.34 -21.64 -6.22
C ASP A 170 12.40 -20.81 -7.51
N ASP A 171 11.36 -20.93 -8.35
CA ASP A 171 11.26 -20.27 -9.65
C ASP A 171 10.49 -18.94 -9.57
N ILE A 172 9.51 -18.88 -8.64
CA ILE A 172 8.65 -17.71 -8.46
C ILE A 172 8.64 -17.30 -6.98
N LEU A 173 8.93 -16.03 -6.70
CA LEU A 173 8.78 -15.46 -5.35
C LEU A 173 7.58 -14.51 -5.31
N VAL A 174 6.56 -14.87 -4.55
CA VAL A 174 5.40 -14.01 -4.28
C VAL A 174 5.61 -13.27 -2.96
N GLY A 175 5.48 -11.93 -2.96
CA GLY A 175 5.66 -11.23 -1.69
C GLY A 175 5.13 -9.80 -1.65
N THR A 176 5.26 -9.21 -0.46
CA THR A 176 4.89 -7.83 -0.19
C THR A 176 6.11 -6.92 -0.20
N GLN A 177 6.06 -5.76 0.45
CA GLN A 177 7.23 -4.87 0.60
C GLN A 177 8.47 -5.55 1.20
N MET A 178 8.33 -6.75 1.76
CA MET A 178 9.48 -7.50 2.30
C MET A 178 10.45 -7.91 1.20
N ILE A 179 9.97 -8.22 -0.01
CA ILE A 179 10.83 -8.61 -1.15
C ILE A 179 11.59 -7.44 -1.79
N THR A 180 11.23 -6.19 -1.44
CA THR A 180 11.84 -5.00 -2.05
C THR A 180 13.11 -4.55 -1.37
N LYS A 181 13.41 -5.03 -0.15
CA LYS A 181 14.50 -4.53 0.69
C LYS A 181 15.67 -5.52 0.80
N GLY A 182 16.88 -5.02 0.54
CA GLY A 182 18.13 -5.61 1.03
C GLY A 182 18.65 -6.88 0.34
N PHE A 183 17.94 -7.47 -0.65
CA PHE A 183 18.37 -8.70 -1.30
C PHE A 183 18.89 -8.45 -2.71
N ASP A 184 19.87 -9.24 -3.09
CA ASP A 184 20.40 -9.30 -4.44
C ASP A 184 20.13 -10.68 -5.02
N PHE A 185 19.09 -10.78 -5.84
CA PHE A 185 18.70 -12.00 -6.53
C PHE A 185 19.22 -11.95 -7.97
N GLY A 186 20.34 -12.60 -8.24
CA GLY A 186 20.97 -12.56 -9.55
C GLY A 186 20.18 -13.27 -10.67
N GLY A 187 19.19 -14.11 -10.35
CA GLY A 187 18.35 -14.86 -11.30
C GLY A 187 17.03 -14.18 -11.68
N VAL A 188 16.66 -13.07 -11.04
CA VAL A 188 15.36 -12.41 -11.30
C VAL A 188 15.40 -11.63 -12.61
N GLU A 189 14.68 -12.12 -13.60
CA GLU A 189 14.54 -11.51 -14.93
C GLU A 189 13.19 -10.79 -15.09
N LEU A 190 12.16 -11.23 -14.38
CA LEU A 190 10.82 -10.64 -14.42
C LEU A 190 10.35 -10.20 -13.04
N VAL A 191 9.79 -8.98 -12.97
CA VAL A 191 9.05 -8.52 -11.81
C VAL A 191 7.63 -8.13 -12.21
N GLY A 192 6.63 -8.76 -11.62
CA GLY A 192 5.22 -8.44 -11.78
C GLY A 192 4.68 -7.62 -10.61
N VAL A 193 4.18 -6.41 -10.85
CA VAL A 193 3.43 -5.61 -9.88
C VAL A 193 1.94 -5.83 -10.11
N LEU A 194 1.27 -6.53 -9.18
CA LEU A 194 -0.08 -7.05 -9.42
C LEU A 194 -1.20 -6.02 -9.30
N ASN A 195 -1.00 -4.98 -8.51
CA ASN A 195 -1.97 -3.88 -8.35
C ASN A 195 -1.25 -2.60 -7.92
N ALA A 196 -0.97 -1.72 -8.87
CA ALA A 196 -0.35 -0.42 -8.59
C ALA A 196 -1.35 0.62 -8.08
N ASP A 197 -2.67 0.46 -8.37
CA ASP A 197 -3.71 1.44 -8.04
C ASP A 197 -3.76 1.72 -6.54
N ASN A 198 -3.55 0.70 -5.70
CA ASN A 198 -3.50 0.85 -4.25
C ASN A 198 -2.34 1.71 -3.75
N LEU A 199 -1.26 1.81 -4.51
CA LEU A 199 -0.13 2.69 -4.21
C LEU A 199 -0.44 4.12 -4.63
N LEU A 200 -1.04 4.27 -5.81
CA LEU A 200 -1.31 5.54 -6.46
C LEU A 200 -2.45 6.31 -5.78
N ASN A 201 -3.55 5.60 -5.44
CA ASN A 201 -4.79 6.17 -4.95
C ASN A 201 -4.90 6.23 -3.40
N ASN A 202 -3.79 6.25 -2.69
CA ASN A 202 -3.79 6.40 -1.23
C ASN A 202 -4.06 7.88 -0.86
N PRO A 203 -4.99 8.18 0.08
CA PRO A 203 -5.33 9.56 0.46
C PRO A 203 -4.27 10.27 1.34
N ASP A 204 -3.01 9.94 1.22
CA ASP A 204 -1.88 10.63 1.87
C ASP A 204 -1.20 11.54 0.83
N PHE A 205 -0.90 12.78 1.20
CA PHE A 205 -0.19 13.73 0.32
C PHE A 205 1.20 13.25 -0.15
N ARG A 206 1.70 12.17 0.45
CA ARG A 206 2.95 11.49 0.04
C ARG A 206 2.70 10.27 -0.84
N SER A 207 1.47 9.99 -1.24
CA SER A 207 1.16 8.74 -1.96
C SER A 207 1.95 8.62 -3.26
N ALA A 208 2.00 9.67 -4.04
CA ALA A 208 2.75 9.72 -5.31
C ALA A 208 4.26 9.48 -5.10
N GLU A 209 4.88 10.18 -4.15
CA GLU A 209 6.30 9.98 -3.79
C GLU A 209 6.57 8.55 -3.33
N ARG A 210 5.73 8.00 -2.44
CA ARG A 210 5.88 6.63 -1.95
C ARG A 210 5.66 5.58 -3.04
N ALA A 211 4.69 5.82 -3.93
CA ALA A 211 4.44 4.95 -5.07
C ALA A 211 5.64 4.93 -6.02
N PHE A 212 6.16 6.11 -6.38
CA PHE A 212 7.37 6.23 -7.20
C PHE A 212 8.55 5.48 -6.57
N GLN A 213 8.88 5.78 -5.31
CA GLN A 213 9.99 5.15 -4.60
C GLN A 213 9.85 3.63 -4.54
N LEU A 214 8.65 3.13 -4.23
CA LEU A 214 8.43 1.69 -4.11
C LEU A 214 8.48 1.00 -5.47
N LEU A 215 7.87 1.57 -6.50
CA LEU A 215 7.90 1.02 -7.86
C LEU A 215 9.33 1.01 -8.43
N MET A 216 10.12 2.05 -8.18
CA MET A 216 11.54 2.09 -8.54
C MET A 216 12.38 1.04 -7.77
N GLN A 217 12.09 0.82 -6.48
CA GLN A 217 12.74 -0.24 -5.69
C GLN A 217 12.41 -1.63 -6.22
N VAL A 218 11.14 -1.87 -6.55
CA VAL A 218 10.66 -3.13 -7.14
C VAL A 218 11.27 -3.33 -8.51
N ALA A 219 11.24 -2.30 -9.36
CA ALA A 219 11.85 -2.35 -10.69
C ALA A 219 13.37 -2.63 -10.63
N GLY A 220 14.04 -2.07 -9.64
CA GLY A 220 15.46 -2.33 -9.41
C GLY A 220 15.81 -3.77 -9.03
N ARG A 221 14.83 -4.68 -8.88
CA ARG A 221 15.06 -6.12 -8.63
C ARG A 221 15.25 -6.91 -9.92
N ALA A 222 14.68 -6.45 -11.04
CA ALA A 222 14.85 -7.11 -12.33
C ALA A 222 16.16 -6.67 -13.03
N GLY A 223 16.82 -7.59 -13.73
CA GLY A 223 17.89 -7.29 -14.67
C GLY A 223 19.21 -6.82 -14.06
N ARG A 224 19.77 -7.59 -13.13
CA ARG A 224 21.08 -7.27 -12.51
C ARG A 224 22.28 -7.91 -13.17
N ARG A 225 22.08 -8.76 -14.16
CA ARG A 225 23.14 -9.35 -15.01
C ARG A 225 23.14 -8.67 -16.39
N GLU A 226 23.86 -9.21 -17.32
CA GLU A 226 24.04 -8.66 -18.68
C GLU A 226 22.73 -8.41 -19.43
N ASN A 227 21.64 -9.15 -19.09
CA ASN A 227 20.32 -8.96 -19.69
C ASN A 227 19.48 -7.94 -18.89
N PRO A 228 18.90 -6.94 -19.56
CA PRO A 228 17.94 -6.07 -18.92
C PRO A 228 16.68 -6.87 -18.56
N GLY A 229 16.32 -6.88 -17.27
CA GLY A 229 15.09 -7.54 -16.84
C GLY A 229 13.84 -6.79 -17.30
N THR A 230 12.70 -7.43 -17.12
CA THR A 230 11.39 -6.87 -17.44
C THR A 230 10.57 -6.62 -16.17
N VAL A 231 9.85 -5.52 -16.14
CA VAL A 231 8.88 -5.20 -15.08
C VAL A 231 7.52 -5.01 -15.72
N VAL A 232 6.52 -5.76 -15.28
CA VAL A 232 5.13 -5.61 -15.71
C VAL A 232 4.31 -5.01 -14.58
N ILE A 233 3.76 -3.81 -14.78
CA ILE A 233 2.92 -3.13 -13.80
C ILE A 233 1.45 -3.22 -14.24
N GLN A 234 0.63 -3.93 -13.48
CA GLN A 234 -0.82 -3.99 -13.69
C GLN A 234 -1.52 -2.84 -12.97
N THR A 235 -2.36 -2.09 -13.71
CA THR A 235 -3.09 -0.93 -13.19
C THR A 235 -4.37 -0.67 -13.98
N ALA A 236 -5.36 -0.06 -13.36
CA ALA A 236 -6.55 0.49 -14.02
C ALA A 236 -6.29 1.88 -14.64
N GLU A 237 -5.18 2.54 -14.26
CA GLU A 237 -4.83 3.91 -14.67
C GLU A 237 -3.45 3.96 -15.35
N PRO A 238 -3.28 3.38 -16.56
CA PRO A 238 -1.97 3.32 -17.23
C PRO A 238 -1.37 4.69 -17.57
N GLY A 239 -2.22 5.73 -17.68
CA GLY A 239 -1.80 7.12 -17.91
C GLY A 239 -1.43 7.90 -16.67
N HIS A 240 -1.43 7.29 -15.47
CA HIS A 240 -1.13 8.01 -14.23
C HIS A 240 0.27 8.66 -14.27
N PRO A 241 0.43 9.96 -13.92
CA PRO A 241 1.71 10.69 -14.06
C PRO A 241 2.88 10.00 -13.36
N VAL A 242 2.67 9.45 -12.16
CA VAL A 242 3.70 8.73 -11.42
C VAL A 242 4.22 7.52 -12.19
N LEU A 243 3.35 6.79 -12.90
CA LEU A 243 3.79 5.64 -13.72
C LEU A 243 4.65 6.08 -14.90
N GLN A 244 4.29 7.19 -15.54
CA GLN A 244 5.11 7.76 -16.64
C GLN A 244 6.48 8.17 -16.13
N GLN A 245 6.55 8.77 -14.94
CA GLN A 245 7.80 9.14 -14.29
C GLN A 245 8.62 7.90 -13.88
N VAL A 246 7.99 6.82 -13.43
CA VAL A 246 8.65 5.55 -13.13
C VAL A 246 9.23 4.91 -14.38
N ILE A 247 8.46 4.89 -15.50
CA ILE A 247 8.92 4.36 -16.80
C ILE A 247 10.14 5.14 -17.29
N ALA A 248 10.11 6.48 -17.16
CA ALA A 248 11.21 7.35 -17.56
C ALA A 248 12.39 7.32 -16.56
N GLY A 249 12.22 6.80 -15.35
CA GLY A 249 13.19 6.92 -14.26
C GLY A 249 13.40 8.38 -13.81
N ASP A 250 12.43 9.27 -14.09
CA ASP A 250 12.58 10.71 -13.88
C ASP A 250 12.12 11.13 -12.47
N TYR A 251 13.06 10.98 -11.53
CA TYR A 251 12.87 11.44 -10.15
C TYR A 251 12.65 12.95 -10.05
N GLU A 252 13.34 13.74 -10.89
CA GLU A 252 13.24 15.20 -10.82
C GLU A 252 11.88 15.71 -11.28
N ALA A 253 11.30 15.12 -12.33
CA ALA A 253 9.94 15.46 -12.76
C ALA A 253 8.93 15.15 -11.67
N MET A 254 9.04 13.95 -11.04
CA MET A 254 8.21 13.57 -9.90
C MET A 254 8.36 14.56 -8.75
N ALA A 255 9.59 14.89 -8.36
CA ALA A 255 9.86 15.81 -7.26
C ALA A 255 9.33 17.22 -7.54
N ARG A 256 9.53 17.76 -8.76
CA ARG A 256 9.00 19.07 -9.16
C ARG A 256 7.48 19.11 -9.10
N GLN A 257 6.81 18.10 -9.65
CA GLN A 257 5.34 18.00 -9.58
C GLN A 257 4.85 17.95 -8.14
N GLN A 258 5.42 17.08 -7.33
CA GLN A 258 5.02 16.93 -5.92
C GLN A 258 5.27 18.21 -5.11
N LEU A 259 6.38 18.91 -5.34
CA LEU A 259 6.65 20.18 -4.68
C LEU A 259 5.65 21.27 -5.11
N ALA A 260 5.27 21.32 -6.38
CA ALA A 260 4.25 22.27 -6.86
C ALA A 260 2.89 22.01 -6.19
N GLU A 261 2.43 20.75 -6.15
CA GLU A 261 1.19 20.34 -5.48
C GLU A 261 1.22 20.68 -3.97
N ARG A 262 2.32 20.33 -3.29
CA ARG A 262 2.49 20.62 -1.86
C ARG A 262 2.51 22.10 -1.55
N LYS A 263 3.05 22.92 -2.46
CA LYS A 263 2.99 24.38 -2.35
C LYS A 263 1.57 24.89 -2.50
N ALA A 264 0.84 24.40 -3.50
CA ALA A 264 -0.55 24.80 -3.76
C ALA A 264 -1.49 24.44 -2.60
N PHE A 265 -1.32 23.25 -1.99
CA PHE A 265 -2.14 22.76 -0.88
C PHE A 265 -1.56 23.02 0.51
N PHE A 266 -0.48 23.77 0.59
CA PHE A 266 0.17 24.15 1.85
C PHE A 266 0.57 22.94 2.71
N HIS A 267 1.21 21.94 2.05
CA HIS A 267 1.78 20.76 2.68
C HIS A 267 3.29 20.88 2.92
N PRO A 268 3.91 20.01 3.74
CA PRO A 268 5.36 19.97 3.90
C PRO A 268 6.10 19.78 2.55
N PRO A 269 7.19 20.53 2.29
CA PRO A 269 7.99 21.32 3.24
C PRO A 269 7.51 22.76 3.46
N TYR A 270 6.46 23.23 2.78
CA TYR A 270 5.97 24.61 2.84
C TYR A 270 5.19 24.91 4.12
N ALA A 271 4.64 23.89 4.76
CA ALA A 271 4.02 23.97 6.07
C ALA A 271 4.46 22.80 6.96
N ARG A 272 4.21 22.93 8.27
CA ARG A 272 4.24 21.84 9.24
C ARG A 272 2.82 21.49 9.60
N LEU A 273 2.53 20.20 9.77
CA LEU A 273 1.19 19.71 10.05
C LEU A 273 1.09 19.28 11.51
N LEU A 274 0.11 19.79 12.21
CA LEU A 274 -0.31 19.31 13.53
C LEU A 274 -1.64 18.60 13.37
N ASN A 275 -1.65 17.30 13.61
CA ASN A 275 -2.87 16.49 13.60
C ASN A 275 -3.42 16.40 15.03
N LEU A 276 -4.66 16.83 15.21
CA LEU A 276 -5.39 16.74 16.46
C LEU A 276 -6.41 15.62 16.31
N LEU A 277 -6.27 14.58 17.13
CA LEU A 277 -7.18 13.44 17.15
C LEU A 277 -8.03 13.50 18.42
N LEU A 278 -9.34 13.61 18.23
CA LEU A 278 -10.33 13.54 19.29
C LEU A 278 -10.95 12.15 19.30
N ARG A 279 -11.29 11.65 20.49
CA ARG A 279 -11.93 10.35 20.68
C ARG A 279 -13.04 10.46 21.71
N HIS A 280 -14.15 9.80 21.45
CA HIS A 280 -15.23 9.68 22.43
C HIS A 280 -16.13 8.48 22.10
N ARG A 281 -16.74 7.87 23.14
CA ARG A 281 -17.66 6.74 22.95
C ARG A 281 -19.00 7.17 22.34
N ASP A 282 -19.46 8.36 22.67
CA ASP A 282 -20.67 8.93 22.09
C ASP A 282 -20.30 9.84 20.89
N PRO A 283 -20.82 9.53 19.66
CA PRO A 283 -20.50 10.28 18.45
C PRO A 283 -21.07 11.70 18.45
N VAL A 284 -22.16 11.93 19.20
CA VAL A 284 -22.79 13.27 19.27
C VAL A 284 -21.92 14.21 20.09
N THR A 285 -21.45 13.74 21.25
CA THR A 285 -20.52 14.46 22.10
C THR A 285 -19.20 14.75 21.38
N LEU A 286 -18.64 13.74 20.68
CA LEU A 286 -17.44 13.92 19.88
C LEU A 286 -17.62 15.03 18.82
N ARG A 287 -18.71 14.99 18.07
CA ARG A 287 -18.99 15.96 17.01
C ARG A 287 -19.11 17.38 17.57
N ARG A 288 -19.82 17.52 18.69
CA ARG A 288 -19.98 18.82 19.38
C ARG A 288 -18.64 19.36 19.83
N ALA A 289 -17.83 18.56 20.51
CA ALA A 289 -16.50 18.94 20.96
C ALA A 289 -15.54 19.28 19.80
N ALA A 290 -15.54 18.46 18.74
CA ALA A 290 -14.73 18.70 17.56
C ALA A 290 -15.09 20.01 16.84
N ASN A 291 -16.38 20.33 16.71
CA ASN A 291 -16.84 21.56 16.11
C ASN A 291 -16.49 22.79 16.99
N ALA A 292 -16.67 22.71 18.30
CA ALA A 292 -16.31 23.78 19.23
C ALA A 292 -14.79 24.05 19.17
N LEU A 293 -13.98 23.00 19.21
CA LEU A 293 -12.53 23.11 19.07
C LEU A 293 -12.13 23.71 17.72
N ALA A 294 -12.76 23.28 16.62
CA ALA A 294 -12.50 23.82 15.29
C ALA A 294 -12.81 25.32 15.21
N ALA A 295 -13.92 25.77 15.79
CA ALA A 295 -14.31 27.18 15.85
C ALA A 295 -13.25 27.99 16.60
N ALA A 296 -12.90 27.59 17.82
CA ALA A 296 -11.91 28.28 18.64
C ALA A 296 -10.51 28.29 17.99
N LEU A 297 -10.11 27.20 17.31
CA LEU A 297 -8.85 27.19 16.57
C LEU A 297 -8.90 28.12 15.35
N ARG A 298 -10.04 28.21 14.64
CA ARG A 298 -10.20 29.09 13.48
C ARG A 298 -10.17 30.60 13.87
N GLU A 299 -10.63 30.97 15.03
CA GLU A 299 -10.47 32.32 15.53
C GLU A 299 -9.00 32.75 15.60
N ARG A 300 -8.11 31.82 15.97
CA ARG A 300 -6.66 32.07 16.10
C ARG A 300 -5.87 31.84 14.83
N PHE A 301 -6.20 30.79 14.08
CA PHE A 301 -5.37 30.29 12.95
C PHE A 301 -6.06 30.43 11.58
N GLY A 302 -7.32 30.84 11.54
CA GLY A 302 -8.06 31.09 10.30
C GLY A 302 -8.19 29.86 9.41
N ARG A 303 -7.98 30.03 8.12
CA ARG A 303 -8.10 28.98 7.10
C ARG A 303 -7.08 27.83 7.24
N ARG A 304 -6.10 27.94 8.11
CA ARG A 304 -5.09 26.91 8.37
C ARG A 304 -5.65 25.71 9.14
N VAL A 305 -6.87 25.81 9.67
CA VAL A 305 -7.56 24.74 10.39
C VAL A 305 -8.48 24.00 9.42
N LEU A 306 -8.13 22.78 9.08
CA LEU A 306 -8.91 21.88 8.23
C LEU A 306 -9.66 20.87 9.09
N GLY A 307 -10.85 20.50 8.66
CA GLY A 307 -11.73 19.61 9.42
C GLY A 307 -12.73 20.36 10.30
N PRO A 308 -13.44 19.72 11.27
CA PRO A 308 -13.24 18.33 11.64
C PRO A 308 -13.71 17.35 10.57
N THR A 309 -12.99 16.23 10.45
CA THR A 309 -13.35 15.14 9.55
C THR A 309 -13.23 13.80 10.28
N ALA A 310 -14.04 12.82 9.87
CA ALA A 310 -13.81 11.45 10.30
C ALA A 310 -12.60 10.88 9.54
N PRO A 311 -11.66 10.20 10.21
CA PRO A 311 -10.62 9.47 9.52
C PRO A 311 -11.21 8.25 8.76
N PRO A 312 -10.46 7.62 7.81
CA PRO A 312 -10.93 6.44 7.09
C PRO A 312 -11.41 5.29 7.99
N VAL A 313 -10.81 5.15 9.17
CA VAL A 313 -11.31 4.32 10.27
C VAL A 313 -11.80 5.26 11.35
N ASP A 314 -13.10 5.48 11.39
CA ASP A 314 -13.76 6.46 12.25
C ASP A 314 -14.15 5.94 13.63
N ARG A 315 -14.01 4.62 13.88
CA ARG A 315 -14.27 3.97 15.17
C ARG A 315 -13.23 2.90 15.47
N VAL A 316 -12.58 2.97 16.64
CA VAL A 316 -11.57 2.03 17.11
C VAL A 316 -11.78 1.73 18.59
N ARG A 317 -11.85 0.45 18.98
CA ARG A 317 -12.04 0.00 20.36
C ARG A 317 -13.25 0.63 21.04
N GLY A 318 -14.35 0.74 20.32
CA GLY A 318 -15.59 1.34 20.82
C GLY A 318 -15.61 2.86 20.86
N GLU A 319 -14.53 3.55 20.51
CA GLU A 319 -14.44 5.01 20.46
C GLU A 319 -14.52 5.53 19.03
N TYR A 320 -15.36 6.53 18.81
CA TYR A 320 -15.42 7.30 17.58
C TYR A 320 -14.28 8.30 17.51
N LEU A 321 -13.80 8.56 16.30
CA LEU A 321 -12.64 9.40 16.01
C LEU A 321 -13.03 10.62 15.17
N ALA A 322 -12.47 11.76 15.49
CA ALA A 322 -12.51 12.95 14.66
C ALA A 322 -11.13 13.58 14.58
N THR A 323 -10.78 14.10 13.41
CA THR A 323 -9.47 14.73 13.18
C THR A 323 -9.62 16.18 12.76
N LEU A 324 -8.73 17.02 13.29
CA LEU A 324 -8.48 18.38 12.85
C LEU A 324 -7.02 18.49 12.43
N LEU A 325 -6.77 19.13 11.30
CA LEU A 325 -5.42 19.36 10.82
C LEU A 325 -5.11 20.85 10.85
N LEU A 326 -4.08 21.25 11.62
CA LEU A 326 -3.57 22.60 11.62
C LEU A 326 -2.31 22.68 10.78
N GLN A 327 -2.34 23.53 9.77
CA GLN A 327 -1.20 23.87 8.91
C GLN A 327 -0.45 25.06 9.51
N VAL A 328 0.82 24.87 9.87
CA VAL A 328 1.70 25.90 10.44
C VAL A 328 2.77 26.25 9.40
N GLU A 329 2.90 27.51 9.05
CA GLU A 329 3.92 27.98 8.10
C GLU A 329 5.32 27.48 8.46
N ALA A 330 6.11 27.14 7.46
CA ALA A 330 7.46 26.60 7.69
C ALA A 330 8.36 27.55 8.50
N GLY A 331 8.20 28.87 8.32
CA GLY A 331 8.93 29.91 9.06
C GLY A 331 8.37 30.22 10.44
N ALA A 332 7.14 29.79 10.78
CA ALA A 332 6.52 30.07 12.07
C ALA A 332 7.05 29.12 13.17
N SER A 333 6.99 29.56 14.42
CA SER A 333 7.39 28.74 15.56
C SER A 333 6.36 27.65 15.85
N LEU A 334 6.75 26.38 15.64
CA LEU A 334 5.91 25.23 15.96
C LEU A 334 5.64 25.11 17.48
N ALA A 335 6.60 25.53 18.32
CA ALA A 335 6.44 25.55 19.77
C ALA A 335 5.32 26.51 20.19
N ARG A 336 5.33 27.74 19.68
CA ARG A 336 4.26 28.72 19.93
C ARG A 336 2.90 28.26 19.41
N ALA A 337 2.86 27.60 18.24
CA ALA A 337 1.62 27.05 17.71
C ALA A 337 1.07 25.95 18.63
N ARG A 338 1.91 25.03 19.11
CA ARG A 338 1.53 23.97 20.07
C ARG A 338 1.04 24.54 21.39
N GLU A 339 1.70 25.55 21.92
CA GLU A 339 1.29 26.23 23.17
C GLU A 339 -0.08 26.89 23.01
N ALA A 340 -0.30 27.60 21.92
CA ALA A 340 -1.60 28.20 21.61
C ALA A 340 -2.71 27.16 21.49
N VAL A 341 -2.44 26.00 20.80
CA VAL A 341 -3.37 24.89 20.71
C VAL A 341 -3.69 24.32 22.08
N ARG A 342 -2.68 24.12 22.95
CA ARG A 342 -2.88 23.62 24.31
C ARG A 342 -3.74 24.58 25.14
N GLY A 343 -3.50 25.91 25.05
CA GLY A 343 -4.31 26.91 25.74
C GLY A 343 -5.77 26.95 25.26
N ILE A 344 -6.02 26.68 23.98
CA ILE A 344 -7.37 26.56 23.42
C ILE A 344 -8.04 25.27 23.92
N LEU A 345 -7.34 24.14 23.85
CA LEU A 345 -7.84 22.86 24.36
C LEU A 345 -8.28 22.94 25.83
N ALA A 346 -7.47 23.53 26.69
CA ALA A 346 -7.80 23.67 28.11
C ALA A 346 -9.05 24.50 28.39
N ARG A 347 -9.52 25.30 27.42
CA ARG A 347 -10.73 26.14 27.57
C ARG A 347 -11.98 25.53 26.94
N VAL A 348 -11.81 24.63 25.98
CA VAL A 348 -12.92 24.15 25.13
C VAL A 348 -13.25 22.70 25.43
N VAL A 349 -12.27 21.90 25.83
CA VAL A 349 -12.37 20.46 26.12
C VAL A 349 -12.02 20.20 27.58
#